data_bcac380bc193f158ba7d9b09a12c4a47
#
_entry.id   bcac380bc193f158ba7d9b09a12c4a47
#
_cell.length_a   1.000
_cell.length_b   1.000
_cell.length_c   1.000
_cell.angle_alpha   90.00
_cell.angle_beta   90.00
_cell.angle_gamma   90.00
#
_symmetry.space_group_name_H-M   'P 1'
#
loop_
_entity.id
_entity.type
_entity.pdbx_description
1 polymer ?
#
loop_
_entity_poly.entity_id
_entity_poly.type
_entity_poly.pdbx_seq_one_letter_code
_entity_poly.pdbx_strand_id
1 'polypeptide(L)'
;RSVVYGRIDYDNFAGKNMLGSVFINPERKPFDLSEDSLTNPGNKHRDTYNLVGAVGIDLWRGLAVGAKVDYTAANYAKYKDLRHRNSLMQLNLSLGIAAPIGKNWMLGANYIYGRSTESLRFVTYGKTEKVYKTLVDYGAFTGEVEQFGNKGYTDNSREQPLLDEQNGLALQVEGR
;
A
#
# COMPACT_ATOMS: atom_id res chain seq x y z
N ARG A 1 -2.02 -2.08 -34.79
CA ARG A 1 -2.17 -3.26 -33.92
C ARG A 1 -2.50 -2.78 -32.50
N SER A 2 -3.34 -3.50 -31.77
CA SER A 2 -3.63 -3.20 -30.35
C SER A 2 -3.45 -4.45 -29.52
N VAL A 3 -3.02 -4.25 -28.27
CA VAL A 3 -2.89 -5.30 -27.25
C VAL A 3 -3.59 -4.81 -25.99
N VAL A 4 -4.36 -5.68 -25.37
CA VAL A 4 -5.04 -5.44 -24.09
C VAL A 4 -4.63 -6.53 -23.11
N TYR A 5 -4.36 -6.15 -21.89
CA TYR A 5 -4.03 -7.06 -20.80
C TYR A 5 -4.88 -6.75 -19.58
N GLY A 6 -5.32 -7.78 -18.89
CA GLY A 6 -6.06 -7.66 -17.64
C GLY A 6 -5.72 -8.79 -16.69
N ARG A 7 -5.60 -8.48 -15.39
CA ARG A 7 -5.38 -9.45 -14.32
C ARG A 7 -6.11 -9.02 -13.06
N ILE A 8 -6.69 -9.99 -12.37
CA ILE A 8 -7.31 -9.81 -11.05
C ILE A 8 -6.72 -10.88 -10.13
N ASP A 9 -6.18 -10.43 -9.00
CA ASP A 9 -5.68 -11.33 -7.97
C ASP A 9 -6.44 -11.06 -6.66
N TYR A 10 -6.68 -12.10 -5.91
CA TYR A 10 -7.19 -12.04 -4.54
C TYR A 10 -6.29 -12.86 -3.62
N ASP A 11 -5.87 -12.25 -2.52
CA ASP A 11 -5.10 -12.88 -1.46
C ASP A 11 -5.85 -12.75 -0.13
N ASN A 12 -5.94 -13.85 0.60
CA ASN A 12 -6.54 -13.90 1.92
C ASN A 12 -5.51 -14.44 2.91
N PHE A 13 -5.23 -13.67 3.93
CA PHE A 13 -4.31 -14.04 4.99
C PHE A 13 -5.04 -14.11 6.33
N ALA A 14 -4.87 -15.20 7.07
CA ALA A 14 -5.37 -15.40 8.43
C ALA A 14 -4.23 -15.85 9.35
N GLY A 15 -3.86 -15.01 10.29
CA GLY A 15 -2.84 -15.28 11.29
C GLY A 15 -3.42 -15.49 12.68
N LYS A 16 -2.92 -16.49 13.42
CA LYS A 16 -3.30 -16.77 14.80
C LYS A 16 -2.22 -16.28 15.76
N ASN A 17 -2.65 -15.73 16.89
CA ASN A 17 -1.74 -15.27 17.97
C ASN A 17 -0.60 -14.36 17.46
N MET A 18 -0.95 -13.38 16.64
CA MET A 18 0.00 -12.46 16.03
C MET A 18 0.17 -11.19 16.86
N LEU A 19 1.39 -10.69 16.83
CA LEU A 19 1.83 -9.39 17.31
C LEU A 19 2.51 -8.64 16.15
N GLY A 20 3.16 -7.52 16.46
CA GLY A 20 3.97 -6.76 15.51
C GLY A 20 3.18 -5.69 14.80
N SER A 21 3.66 -5.30 13.64
CA SER A 21 3.16 -4.17 12.88
C SER A 21 1.65 -4.17 12.71
N VAL A 22 1.10 -2.97 12.82
CA VAL A 22 -0.29 -2.66 12.59
C VAL A 22 -0.51 -2.27 11.13
N PHE A 23 0.49 -1.71 10.44
CA PHE A 23 0.39 -1.35 9.04
C PHE A 23 0.44 -2.57 8.10
N ILE A 24 -0.17 -2.41 6.94
CA ILE A 24 -0.16 -3.43 5.87
C ILE A 24 1.22 -3.48 5.21
N ASN A 25 1.81 -2.29 4.95
CA ASN A 25 3.13 -2.13 4.35
C ASN A 25 4.01 -1.21 5.20
N PRO A 26 4.51 -1.67 6.35
CA PRO A 26 5.27 -0.82 7.28
C PRO A 26 6.57 -0.29 6.66
N GLU A 27 7.21 -1.05 5.77
CA GLU A 27 8.45 -0.65 5.08
C GLU A 27 8.32 0.59 4.19
N ARG A 28 7.10 0.98 3.85
CA ARG A 28 6.79 2.19 3.05
C ARG A 28 6.36 3.37 3.90
N LYS A 29 6.49 3.28 5.19
CA LYS A 29 6.07 4.32 6.13
C LYS A 29 7.28 4.94 6.83
N PRO A 30 7.19 6.20 7.26
CA PRO A 30 8.27 6.85 8.01
C PRO A 30 8.41 6.31 9.45
N PHE A 31 7.43 5.57 9.92
CA PHE A 31 7.39 4.90 11.23
C PHE A 31 6.46 3.69 11.16
N ASP A 32 6.61 2.76 12.09
CA ASP A 32 5.64 1.69 12.29
C ASP A 32 4.84 1.91 13.58
N LEU A 33 3.70 1.26 13.68
CA LEU A 33 2.92 1.16 14.90
C LEU A 33 2.87 -0.30 15.31
N SER A 34 3.39 -0.61 16.47
CA SER A 34 3.40 -1.97 16.99
C SER A 34 2.95 -2.03 18.45
N GLU A 35 2.52 -3.19 18.89
CA GLU A 35 2.15 -3.36 20.29
C GLU A 35 3.41 -3.30 21.17
N ASP A 36 3.35 -2.55 22.27
CA ASP A 36 4.45 -2.43 23.24
C ASP A 36 4.66 -3.68 24.10
N SER A 37 3.69 -4.60 24.07
CA SER A 37 3.68 -5.77 24.94
C SER A 37 3.45 -7.07 24.15
N LEU A 38 4.33 -8.03 24.37
CA LEU A 38 4.23 -9.40 23.86
C LEU A 38 3.09 -10.24 24.52
N THR A 39 2.39 -9.67 25.50
CA THR A 39 1.38 -10.38 26.27
C THR A 39 -0.02 -10.32 25.67
N ASN A 40 -0.21 -9.62 24.58
CA ASN A 40 -1.53 -9.41 23.97
C ASN A 40 -1.64 -9.85 22.49
N PRO A 41 -1.16 -11.05 22.12
CA PRO A 41 -1.34 -11.53 20.76
C PRO A 41 -2.81 -11.72 20.42
N GLY A 42 -3.16 -11.54 19.16
CA GLY A 42 -4.52 -11.72 18.63
C GLY A 42 -4.54 -12.31 17.25
N ASN A 43 -5.70 -12.79 16.83
CA ASN A 43 -5.89 -13.22 15.45
C ASN A 43 -5.97 -12.00 14.54
N LYS A 44 -5.25 -12.05 13.45
CA LYS A 44 -5.24 -11.00 12.42
C LYS A 44 -5.71 -11.58 11.08
N HIS A 45 -6.41 -10.76 10.31
CA HIS A 45 -6.95 -11.12 9.01
C HIS A 45 -6.70 -10.01 8.00
N ARG A 46 -6.27 -10.38 6.79
CA ARG A 46 -6.06 -9.44 5.70
C ARG A 46 -6.65 -10.00 4.42
N ASP A 47 -7.44 -9.17 3.75
CA ASP A 47 -7.92 -9.39 2.40
C ASP A 47 -7.24 -8.37 1.47
N THR A 48 -6.70 -8.85 0.35
CA THR A 48 -6.03 -8.01 -0.64
C THR A 48 -6.59 -8.30 -2.02
N TYR A 49 -6.98 -7.27 -2.73
CA TYR A 49 -7.44 -7.31 -4.12
C TYR A 49 -6.46 -6.52 -4.97
N ASN A 50 -5.95 -7.12 -6.03
CA ASN A 50 -5.10 -6.45 -7.01
C ASN A 50 -5.75 -6.53 -8.39
N LEU A 51 -5.87 -5.38 -9.05
CA LEU A 51 -6.46 -5.22 -10.38
C LEU A 51 -5.42 -4.58 -11.29
N VAL A 52 -5.04 -5.25 -12.36
CA VAL A 52 -4.12 -4.71 -13.36
C VAL A 52 -4.83 -4.65 -14.70
N GLY A 53 -4.79 -3.49 -15.32
CA GLY A 53 -5.26 -3.28 -16.69
C GLY A 53 -4.19 -2.58 -17.51
N ALA A 54 -3.99 -3.00 -18.76
CA ALA A 54 -3.07 -2.32 -19.65
C ALA A 54 -3.58 -2.37 -21.09
N VAL A 55 -3.28 -1.32 -21.84
CA VAL A 55 -3.55 -1.21 -23.27
C VAL A 55 -2.34 -0.64 -23.98
N GLY A 56 -2.01 -1.23 -25.12
CA GLY A 56 -0.99 -0.73 -26.04
C GLY A 56 -1.56 -0.64 -27.48
N ILE A 57 -1.27 0.43 -28.18
CA ILE A 57 -1.77 0.71 -29.52
C ILE A 57 -0.60 1.16 -30.39
N ASP A 58 -0.36 0.41 -31.48
CA ASP A 58 0.51 0.87 -32.56
C ASP A 58 -0.30 1.86 -33.42
N LEU A 59 0.21 3.07 -33.53
CA LEU A 59 -0.40 4.13 -34.34
C LEU A 59 0.10 4.00 -35.79
N TRP A 60 0.99 4.91 -36.23
CA TRP A 60 1.56 4.85 -37.56
C TRP A 60 3.09 5.03 -37.52
N ARG A 61 3.78 4.51 -38.51
CA ARG A 61 5.27 4.59 -38.66
C ARG A 61 6.04 4.04 -37.44
N GLY A 62 5.46 3.05 -36.74
CA GLY A 62 6.08 2.41 -35.58
C GLY A 62 5.94 3.20 -34.28
N LEU A 63 5.22 4.32 -34.30
CA LEU A 63 4.84 5.03 -33.06
C LEU A 63 3.82 4.19 -32.31
N ALA A 64 4.08 3.92 -31.04
CA ALA A 64 3.18 3.21 -30.14
C ALA A 64 2.87 4.05 -28.91
N VAL A 65 1.66 3.91 -28.39
CA VAL A 65 1.24 4.50 -27.12
C VAL A 65 0.67 3.43 -26.22
N GLY A 66 0.83 3.60 -24.92
CA GLY A 66 0.31 2.64 -23.95
C GLY A 66 -0.12 3.30 -22.66
N ALA A 67 -1.02 2.62 -21.97
CA ALA A 67 -1.47 2.98 -20.64
C ALA A 67 -1.55 1.72 -19.78
N LYS A 68 -1.18 1.83 -18.51
CA LYS A 68 -1.33 0.77 -17.51
C LYS A 68 -1.91 1.37 -16.24
N VAL A 69 -2.85 0.67 -15.65
CA VAL A 69 -3.35 0.89 -14.30
C VAL A 69 -3.03 -0.34 -13.45
N ASP A 70 -2.53 -0.12 -12.24
CA ASP A 70 -2.34 -1.14 -11.22
C ASP A 70 -2.98 -0.61 -9.93
N TYR A 71 -4.02 -1.28 -9.49
CA TYR A 71 -4.82 -0.86 -8.35
C TYR A 71 -4.84 -1.98 -7.30
N THR A 72 -4.46 -1.64 -6.07
CA THR A 72 -4.52 -2.55 -4.93
C THR A 72 -5.41 -1.96 -3.85
N ALA A 73 -6.36 -2.75 -3.39
CA ALA A 73 -7.15 -2.47 -2.19
C ALA A 73 -6.93 -3.59 -1.17
N ALA A 74 -6.74 -3.22 0.09
CA ALA A 74 -6.58 -4.20 1.15
C ALA A 74 -7.25 -3.73 2.44
N ASN A 75 -7.77 -4.70 3.21
CA ASN A 75 -8.25 -4.52 4.57
C ASN A 75 -7.42 -5.39 5.50
N TYR A 76 -7.04 -4.86 6.65
CA TYR A 76 -6.30 -5.61 7.66
C TYR A 76 -6.87 -5.31 9.03
N ALA A 77 -7.15 -6.35 9.82
CA ALA A 77 -7.80 -6.20 11.10
C ALA A 77 -7.29 -7.20 12.15
N LYS A 78 -7.25 -6.76 13.40
CA LYS A 78 -7.04 -7.61 14.58
C LYS A 78 -8.35 -7.81 15.32
N TYR A 79 -8.63 -9.04 15.76
CA TYR A 79 -9.89 -9.44 16.40
C TYR A 79 -9.85 -9.49 17.94
N LYS A 80 -8.78 -8.99 18.55
CA LYS A 80 -8.65 -8.88 20.02
C LYS A 80 -8.29 -7.46 20.39
N ASP A 81 -8.86 -6.92 21.46
CA ASP A 81 -8.56 -5.57 21.95
C ASP A 81 -7.08 -5.45 22.43
N LEU A 82 -6.32 -4.42 22.13
CA LEU A 82 -6.72 -3.31 21.29
C LEU A 82 -6.86 -3.79 19.84
N ARG A 83 -8.00 -3.53 19.23
CA ARG A 83 -8.23 -3.89 17.82
C ARG A 83 -7.81 -2.75 16.93
N HIS A 84 -7.23 -3.10 15.79
CA HIS A 84 -7.02 -2.15 14.70
C HIS A 84 -7.82 -2.57 13.47
N ARG A 85 -8.18 -1.60 12.66
CA ARG A 85 -8.73 -1.76 11.32
C ARG A 85 -8.00 -0.85 10.38
N ASN A 86 -7.43 -1.44 9.35
CA ASN A 86 -6.73 -0.72 8.29
C ASN A 86 -7.48 -0.88 6.98
N SER A 87 -7.49 0.18 6.20
CA SER A 87 -7.91 0.20 4.80
C SER A 87 -6.80 0.79 3.96
N LEU A 88 -6.29 0.03 3.00
CA LEU A 88 -5.25 0.44 2.07
C LEU A 88 -5.84 0.60 0.68
N MET A 89 -5.45 1.67 0.01
CA MET A 89 -5.65 1.88 -1.42
C MET A 89 -4.33 2.29 -2.04
N GLN A 90 -3.90 1.59 -3.07
CA GLN A 90 -2.74 1.96 -3.88
C GLN A 90 -3.15 2.01 -5.34
N LEU A 91 -2.80 3.09 -6.01
CA LEU A 91 -3.05 3.32 -7.42
C LEU A 91 -1.73 3.69 -8.11
N ASN A 92 -1.32 2.91 -9.11
CA ASN A 92 -0.22 3.24 -10.00
C ASN A 92 -0.74 3.38 -11.42
N LEU A 93 -0.52 4.53 -12.01
CA LEU A 93 -0.84 4.82 -13.40
C LEU A 93 0.46 5.00 -14.19
N SER A 94 0.54 4.41 -15.37
CA SER A 94 1.66 4.60 -16.29
C SER A 94 1.13 4.96 -17.67
N LEU A 95 1.66 6.01 -18.24
CA LEU A 95 1.37 6.44 -19.61
C LEU A 95 2.66 6.44 -20.40
N GLY A 96 2.72 5.71 -21.49
CA GLY A 96 3.92 5.50 -22.26
C GLY A 96 3.76 5.82 -23.73
N ILE A 97 4.88 6.22 -24.33
CA ILE A 97 5.04 6.41 -25.75
C ILE A 97 6.35 5.76 -26.19
N ALA A 98 6.34 5.11 -27.34
CA ALA A 98 7.55 4.55 -27.95
C ALA A 98 7.59 4.86 -29.44
N ALA A 99 8.77 5.24 -29.94
CA ALA A 99 8.97 5.60 -31.33
C ALA A 99 10.30 5.05 -31.86
N PRO A 100 10.40 4.62 -33.13
CA PRO A 100 11.64 4.24 -33.74
C PRO A 100 12.54 5.48 -34.00
N ILE A 101 13.84 5.33 -33.70
CA ILE A 101 14.87 6.30 -34.05
C ILE A 101 15.83 5.65 -35.05
N GLY A 102 15.81 6.16 -36.28
CA GLY A 102 16.58 5.56 -37.37
C GLY A 102 16.10 4.15 -37.69
N LYS A 103 17.05 3.26 -38.10
CA LYS A 103 16.72 1.91 -38.56
C LYS A 103 16.81 0.85 -37.45
N ASN A 104 17.58 1.09 -36.40
CA ASN A 104 18.00 0.04 -35.45
C ASN A 104 17.68 0.36 -34.00
N TRP A 105 17.03 1.49 -33.72
CA TRP A 105 16.77 1.91 -32.34
C TRP A 105 15.30 2.23 -32.09
N MET A 106 14.83 1.91 -30.91
CA MET A 106 13.53 2.31 -30.39
C MET A 106 13.75 3.14 -29.11
N LEU A 107 13.14 4.28 -29.01
CA LEU A 107 13.10 5.11 -27.81
C LEU A 107 11.72 5.06 -27.20
N GLY A 108 11.66 4.83 -25.89
CA GLY A 108 10.44 4.88 -25.08
C GLY A 108 10.56 5.88 -23.96
N ALA A 109 9.43 6.49 -23.61
CA ALA A 109 9.30 7.34 -22.44
C ALA A 109 7.98 7.01 -21.72
N ASN A 110 8.04 6.94 -20.39
CA ASN A 110 6.87 6.70 -19.54
C ASN A 110 6.76 7.77 -18.47
N TYR A 111 5.56 8.28 -18.26
CA TYR A 111 5.17 9.00 -17.06
C TYR A 111 4.49 8.03 -16.09
N ILE A 112 4.89 8.07 -14.84
CA ILE A 112 4.38 7.20 -13.78
C ILE A 112 3.81 8.08 -12.67
N TYR A 113 2.56 7.84 -12.31
CA TYR A 113 1.92 8.44 -11.14
C TYR A 113 1.55 7.34 -10.15
N GLY A 114 1.99 7.49 -8.91
CA GLY A 114 1.67 6.60 -7.80
C GLY A 114 0.95 7.36 -6.70
N ARG A 115 -0.11 6.74 -6.14
CA ARG A 115 -0.79 7.22 -4.95
C ARG A 115 -1.09 6.05 -4.03
N SER A 116 -0.68 6.16 -2.77
CA SER A 116 -0.97 5.18 -1.73
C SER A 116 -1.62 5.89 -0.55
N THR A 117 -2.72 5.36 -0.07
CA THR A 117 -3.39 5.85 1.13
C THR A 117 -3.67 4.67 2.04
N GLU A 118 -3.18 4.71 3.26
CA GLU A 118 -3.54 3.75 4.29
C GLU A 118 -4.18 4.48 5.46
N SER A 119 -5.43 4.13 5.75
CA SER A 119 -6.19 4.65 6.87
C SER A 119 -6.22 3.60 7.98
N LEU A 120 -5.93 4.03 9.19
CA LEU A 120 -5.85 3.19 10.38
C LEU A 120 -6.79 3.72 11.46
N ARG A 121 -7.55 2.81 12.06
CA ARG A 121 -8.39 3.10 13.19
C ARG A 121 -8.24 2.05 14.29
N PHE A 122 -8.08 2.52 15.53
CA PHE A 122 -8.10 1.67 16.72
C PHE A 122 -9.46 1.71 17.41
N VAL A 123 -9.89 0.57 17.94
CA VAL A 123 -11.15 0.46 18.70
C VAL A 123 -11.02 -0.58 19.82
N THR A 124 -11.80 -0.38 20.90
CA THR A 124 -12.03 -1.37 21.93
C THR A 124 -13.52 -1.72 21.98
N TYR A 125 -13.83 -2.98 22.18
CA TYR A 125 -15.21 -3.46 22.31
C TYR A 125 -15.55 -3.92 23.73
N GLY A 126 -14.54 -4.28 24.50
CA GLY A 126 -14.72 -4.67 25.89
C GLY A 126 -14.78 -3.49 26.85
N LYS A 127 -15.61 -3.58 27.89
CA LYS A 127 -15.47 -2.73 29.06
C LYS A 127 -14.30 -3.27 29.89
N THR A 128 -13.15 -2.65 29.78
CA THR A 128 -11.95 -3.09 30.48
C THR A 128 -11.21 -1.89 31.05
N GLU A 129 -10.74 -2.02 32.26
CA GLU A 129 -9.81 -1.06 32.87
C GLU A 129 -8.37 -1.23 32.32
N LYS A 130 -8.18 -2.15 31.38
CA LYS A 130 -6.87 -2.42 30.83
C LYS A 130 -6.37 -1.23 30.03
N VAL A 131 -5.18 -0.76 30.39
CA VAL A 131 -4.44 0.24 29.63
C VAL A 131 -3.75 -0.44 28.47
N TYR A 132 -4.05 0.00 27.26
CA TYR A 132 -3.38 -0.44 26.05
C TYR A 132 -2.35 0.58 25.63
N LYS A 133 -1.18 0.12 25.22
CA LYS A 133 -0.07 0.93 24.75
C LYS A 133 0.39 0.45 23.38
N THR A 134 0.91 1.34 22.59
CA THR A 134 1.44 1.08 21.25
C THR A 134 2.77 1.80 21.10
N LEU A 135 3.76 1.12 20.57
CA LEU A 135 5.04 1.71 20.23
C LEU A 135 4.91 2.38 18.85
N VAL A 136 5.22 3.66 18.78
CA VAL A 136 5.50 4.38 17.52
C VAL A 136 6.99 4.14 17.25
N ASP A 137 7.29 3.21 16.36
CA ASP A 137 8.65 2.74 16.09
C ASP A 137 9.24 3.49 14.90
N TYR A 138 10.30 4.23 15.13
CA TYR A 138 11.06 4.94 14.09
C TYR A 138 12.20 4.10 13.50
N GLY A 139 12.30 2.85 13.89
CA GLY A 139 13.28 1.87 13.45
C GLY A 139 14.06 1.26 14.61
N ALA A 140 14.39 -0.02 14.48
CA ALA A 140 15.12 -0.80 15.48
C ALA A 140 14.50 -0.76 16.90
N PHE A 141 13.17 -0.72 16.99
CA PHE A 141 12.39 -0.58 18.23
C PHE A 141 12.72 0.69 19.04
N THR A 142 13.19 1.73 18.37
CA THR A 142 13.39 3.05 18.97
C THR A 142 12.21 3.94 18.65
N GLY A 143 11.63 4.57 19.67
CA GLY A 143 10.46 5.42 19.44
C GLY A 143 9.74 5.79 20.71
N GLU A 144 8.49 6.14 20.59
CA GLU A 144 7.65 6.62 21.66
C GLU A 144 6.51 5.64 21.95
N VAL A 145 6.22 5.44 23.24
CA VAL A 145 5.09 4.61 23.66
C VAL A 145 3.87 5.51 23.89
N GLU A 146 2.83 5.30 23.09
CA GLU A 146 1.56 5.97 23.24
C GLU A 146 0.56 5.11 24.02
N GLN A 147 -0.20 5.76 24.90
CA GLN A 147 -1.34 5.14 25.54
C GLN A 147 -2.60 5.40 24.72
N PHE A 148 -3.37 4.36 24.43
CA PHE A 148 -4.67 4.45 23.76
C PHE A 148 -5.62 5.38 24.54
N GLY A 149 -6.27 6.29 23.81
CA GLY A 149 -7.18 7.27 24.38
C GLY A 149 -6.55 8.65 24.67
N ASN A 150 -5.25 8.83 24.53
CA ASN A 150 -4.54 10.08 24.81
C ASN A 150 -4.37 11.00 23.59
N LYS A 151 -5.23 10.90 22.58
CA LYS A 151 -5.24 11.74 21.36
C LYS A 151 -4.01 11.62 20.46
N GLY A 152 -3.21 10.57 20.59
CA GLY A 152 -2.09 10.24 19.70
C GLY A 152 -2.51 9.51 18.43
N TYR A 153 -1.57 8.82 17.81
CA TYR A 153 -1.82 7.97 16.61
C TYR A 153 -2.76 6.80 16.90
N THR A 154 -2.87 6.38 18.15
CA THR A 154 -3.66 5.22 18.56
C THR A 154 -5.03 5.59 19.16
N ASP A 155 -5.46 6.84 19.02
CA ASP A 155 -6.76 7.26 19.52
C ASP A 155 -7.90 6.72 18.65
N ASN A 156 -8.99 6.30 19.28
CA ASN A 156 -10.20 5.82 18.62
C ASN A 156 -11.03 6.91 17.94
N SER A 157 -10.81 8.18 18.28
CA SER A 157 -11.54 9.32 17.72
C SER A 157 -11.00 9.76 16.36
N ARG A 158 -9.87 9.22 15.92
CA ARG A 158 -9.20 9.61 14.67
C ARG A 158 -9.03 8.43 13.73
N GLU A 159 -9.48 8.64 12.53
CA GLU A 159 -8.99 7.92 11.37
C GLU A 159 -7.82 8.73 10.79
N GLN A 160 -6.64 8.12 10.71
CA GLN A 160 -5.43 8.81 10.25
C GLN A 160 -5.00 8.26 8.90
N PRO A 161 -5.37 8.93 7.80
CA PRO A 161 -4.87 8.54 6.49
C PRO A 161 -3.40 8.95 6.35
N LEU A 162 -2.54 7.98 6.09
CA LEU A 162 -1.19 8.22 5.60
C LEU A 162 -1.22 8.23 4.09
N LEU A 163 -0.92 9.37 3.51
CA LEU A 163 -0.90 9.59 2.07
C LEU A 163 0.54 9.64 1.57
N ASP A 164 0.82 8.87 0.53
CA ASP A 164 2.05 8.92 -0.25
C ASP A 164 1.70 9.16 -1.72
N GLU A 165 2.31 10.18 -2.34
CA GLU A 165 2.16 10.48 -3.76
C GLU A 165 3.53 10.56 -4.43
N GLN A 166 3.64 9.89 -5.57
CA GLN A 166 4.87 9.77 -6.33
C GLN A 166 4.66 10.13 -7.80
N ASN A 167 5.61 10.84 -8.38
CA ASN A 167 5.66 11.13 -9.79
C ASN A 167 7.03 10.69 -10.34
N GLY A 168 7.03 10.03 -11.46
CA GLY A 168 8.24 9.50 -12.08
C GLY A 168 8.24 9.61 -13.59
N LEU A 169 9.45 9.69 -14.15
CA LEU A 169 9.71 9.60 -15.57
C LEU A 169 10.70 8.47 -15.80
N ALA A 170 10.40 7.59 -16.75
CA ALA A 170 11.31 6.53 -17.18
C ALA A 170 11.60 6.66 -18.67
N LEU A 171 12.88 6.53 -19.05
CA LEU A 171 13.33 6.49 -20.44
C LEU A 171 13.86 5.10 -20.72
N GLN A 172 13.56 4.59 -21.91
CA GLN A 172 13.98 3.27 -22.38
C GLN A 172 14.57 3.38 -23.78
N VAL A 173 15.64 2.66 -24.02
CA VAL A 173 16.29 2.56 -25.33
C VAL A 173 16.47 1.09 -25.65
N GLU A 174 15.99 0.66 -26.79
CA GLU A 174 16.16 -0.71 -27.31
C GLU A 174 16.90 -0.66 -28.64
N GLY A 175 17.98 -1.45 -28.77
CA GLY A 175 18.68 -1.68 -30.03
C GLY A 175 18.17 -2.96 -30.70
N ARG A 176 17.99 -2.93 -32.02
CA ARG A 176 17.62 -4.08 -32.87
C ARG A 176 18.79 -4.57 -33.67
#